data_a6da09414685333ba932ad20554418bc
#
_entry.id   a6da09414685333ba932ad20554418bc
#
_cell.length_a   1.000
_cell.length_b   1.000
_cell.length_c   1.000
_cell.angle_alpha   90.00
_cell.angle_beta   90.00
_cell.angle_gamma   90.00
#
_symmetry.space_group_name_H-M   'P 1'
#
loop_
_entity.id
_entity.type
_entity.pdbx_description
1 polymer ?
#
loop_
_entity_poly.entity_id
_entity_poly.type
_entity_poly.pdbx_seq_one_letter_code
_entity_poly.pdbx_strand_id
1 'polypeptide(L)' 'MLQHVTLEVRADEVRACVAFWELLGFEEIPAPPALRDEFTWVQRAATQIHLL' A
#
# COMPACT_ATOMS: atom_id res chain seq x y z
N MET A 1 -15.80 -2.37 -9.09
CA MET A 1 -15.67 -1.26 -8.13
C MET A 1 -14.33 -1.34 -7.42
N LEU A 2 -13.63 -0.22 -7.32
CA LEU A 2 -12.38 -0.17 -6.57
C LEU A 2 -12.66 -0.28 -5.07
N GLN A 3 -11.95 -1.15 -4.39
CA GLN A 3 -12.03 -1.30 -2.94
C GLN A 3 -10.67 -1.00 -2.33
N HIS A 4 -10.67 -0.46 -1.14
CA HIS A 4 -9.43 -0.21 -0.44
C HIS A 4 -9.56 -0.46 1.07
N VAL A 5 -8.44 -0.75 1.68
CA VAL A 5 -8.29 -0.90 3.13
C VAL A 5 -7.09 -0.06 3.55
N THR A 6 -7.20 0.62 4.67
CA THR A 6 -6.07 1.34 5.25
C THR A 6 -5.57 0.58 6.46
N LEU A 7 -4.27 0.29 6.49
CA LEU A 7 -3.62 -0.41 7.59
C LEU A 7 -2.55 0.49 8.20
N GLU A 8 -2.54 0.57 9.52
CA GLU A 8 -1.46 1.28 10.22
C GLU A 8 -0.25 0.36 10.33
N VAL A 9 0.91 0.88 9.93
CA VAL A 9 2.17 0.14 10.02
C VAL A 9 3.24 1.08 10.59
N ARG A 10 4.25 0.51 11.22
CA ARG A 10 5.39 1.28 11.69
C ARG A 10 6.22 1.72 10.49
N ALA A 11 6.77 2.94 10.57
CA ALA A 11 7.53 3.50 9.46
C ALA A 11 8.72 2.60 9.05
N ASP A 12 9.35 1.96 10.04
CA ASP A 12 10.49 1.09 9.79
C ASP A 12 10.10 -0.29 9.24
N GLU A 13 8.80 -0.57 9.12
CA GLU A 13 8.30 -1.86 8.62
C GLU A 13 7.58 -1.73 7.28
N VAL A 14 7.49 -0.52 6.71
CA VAL A 14 6.74 -0.31 5.47
C VAL A 14 7.31 -1.17 4.33
N ARG A 15 8.63 -1.22 4.18
CA ARG A 15 9.23 -2.00 3.09
C ARG A 15 8.97 -3.51 3.26
N ALA A 16 8.99 -4.01 4.48
CA ALA A 16 8.66 -5.41 4.74
C ALA A 16 7.19 -5.70 4.45
N CYS A 17 6.30 -4.77 4.77
CA CYS A 17 4.88 -4.91 4.47
C CYS A 17 4.64 -4.92 2.96
N VAL A 18 5.29 -4.02 2.21
CA VAL A 18 5.18 -4.01 0.74
C VAL A 18 5.65 -5.35 0.17
N ALA A 19 6.78 -5.86 0.64
CA ALA A 19 7.30 -7.15 0.17
C ALA A 19 6.31 -8.29 0.44
N PHE A 20 5.65 -8.27 1.60
CA PHE A 20 4.62 -9.25 1.92
C PHE A 20 3.47 -9.20 0.91
N TRP A 21 2.96 -8.00 0.63
CA TRP A 21 1.85 -7.86 -0.32
C TRP A 21 2.25 -8.20 -1.74
N GLU A 22 3.52 -7.94 -2.12
CA GLU A 22 4.03 -8.34 -3.43
C GLU A 22 4.02 -9.86 -3.60
N LEU A 23 4.28 -10.61 -2.54
CA LEU A 23 4.17 -12.07 -2.59
C LEU A 23 2.75 -12.53 -2.92
N LEU A 24 1.76 -11.73 -2.59
CA LEU A 24 0.35 -12.02 -2.87
C LEU A 24 -0.12 -11.45 -4.21
N GLY A 25 0.79 -10.92 -5.02
CA GLY A 25 0.46 -10.41 -6.35
C GLY A 25 0.09 -8.93 -6.39
N PHE A 26 0.30 -8.19 -5.31
CA PHE A 26 0.09 -6.74 -5.31
C PHE A 26 1.29 -6.04 -5.92
N GLU A 27 1.07 -4.87 -6.50
CA GLU A 27 2.13 -3.98 -6.98
C GLU A 27 2.08 -2.68 -6.18
N GLU A 28 3.25 -2.16 -5.85
CA GLU A 28 3.33 -0.83 -5.27
C GLU A 28 2.98 0.20 -6.35
N ILE A 29 2.08 1.12 -6.01
CA ILE A 29 1.68 2.22 -6.91
C ILE A 29 1.92 3.54 -6.20
N PRO A 30 2.13 4.65 -6.94
CA PRO A 30 2.33 5.94 -6.30
C PRO A 30 1.04 6.42 -5.65
N ALA A 31 1.12 6.85 -4.39
CA ALA A 31 0.04 7.57 -3.74
C ALA A 31 -0.09 8.96 -4.36
N PRO A 32 -1.24 9.62 -4.24
CA PRO A 32 -1.36 11.02 -4.68
C PRO A 32 -0.29 11.90 -4.03
N PRO A 33 0.23 12.93 -4.72
CA PRO A 33 1.34 13.73 -4.19
C PRO A 33 1.13 14.26 -2.78
N ALA A 34 -0.10 14.63 -2.43
CA ALA A 34 -0.40 15.15 -1.10
C ALA A 34 -0.27 14.09 0.00
N LEU A 35 -0.25 12.80 -0.35
CA LEU A 35 -0.26 11.69 0.62
C LEU A 35 1.03 10.88 0.60
N ARG A 36 1.98 11.18 -0.30
CA ARG A 36 3.17 10.35 -0.50
C ARG A 36 4.05 10.19 0.74
N ASP A 37 4.09 11.22 1.58
CA ASP A 37 4.93 11.19 2.78
C ASP A 37 4.32 10.36 3.89
N GLU A 38 3.02 10.09 3.82
CA GLU A 38 2.28 9.41 4.88
C GLU A 38 1.78 8.04 4.46
N PHE A 39 1.60 7.81 3.15
CA PHE A 39 0.99 6.58 2.65
C PHE A 39 1.86 5.90 1.61
N THR A 40 1.89 4.59 1.69
CA THR A 40 2.41 3.72 0.63
C THR A 40 1.25 2.84 0.18
N TRP A 41 1.01 2.79 -1.12
CA TRP A 41 -0.12 2.06 -1.69
C TRP A 41 0.36 0.86 -2.50
N VAL A 42 -0.34 -0.25 -2.34
CA VAL A 42 -0.18 -1.42 -3.19
C VAL A 42 -1.54 -1.79 -3.78
N GLN A 43 -1.54 -2.33 -4.98
CA GLN A 43 -2.78 -2.64 -5.69
C GLN A 43 -2.68 -3.98 -6.40
N ARG A 44 -3.78 -4.71 -6.37
CA ARG A 44 -3.98 -5.90 -7.16
C ARG A 44 -5.41 -5.87 -7.70
N ALA A 45 -5.56 -5.87 -9.04
CA ALA A 45 -6.86 -5.73 -9.70
C ALA A 45 -7.60 -4.49 -9.17
N ALA A 46 -8.79 -4.62 -8.61
CA ALA A 46 -9.58 -3.50 -8.11
C ALA A 46 -9.43 -3.30 -6.59
N THR A 47 -8.42 -3.92 -5.96
CA THR A 47 -8.21 -3.82 -4.52
C THR A 47 -6.94 -3.04 -4.23
N GLN A 48 -7.04 -2.05 -3.36
CA GLN A 48 -5.89 -1.26 -2.89
C GLN A 48 -5.71 -1.46 -1.39
N ILE A 49 -4.44 -1.53 -0.97
CA ILE A 49 -4.07 -1.50 0.44
C ILE A 49 -3.26 -0.23 0.65
N HIS A 50 -3.71 0.61 1.56
CA HIS A 50 -3.04 1.86 1.91
C HIS A 50 -2.34 1.66 3.25
N LEU A 51 -1.03 1.73 3.23
CA LEU A 51 -0.19 1.58 4.43
C LEU A 51 0.11 2.96 4.99
N LEU A 52 -0.33 3.20 6.19
CA LEU A 52 -0.21 4.50 6.85
C LEU A 52 0.96 4.50 7.82
#